data_99bcb114e5781d03dc904a93222e2c12
#
_entry.id   99bcb114e5781d03dc904a93222e2c12
#
_cell.length_a   1.000
_cell.length_b   1.000
_cell.length_c   1.000
_cell.angle_alpha   90.00
_cell.angle_beta   90.00
_cell.angle_gamma   90.00
#
_symmetry.space_group_name_H-M   'P 1'
#
loop_
_entity.id
_entity.type
_entity.pdbx_description
1 polymer ?
#
loop_
_entity_poly.entity_id
_entity_poly.type
_entity_poly.pdbx_seq_one_letter_code
_entity_poly.pdbx_strand_id
1 'polypeptide(L)'
;MSDNPPATDAQPPVPYQVYKPELEQVPSAIATLLAEYAGIPPEAQKEHIKTVRDQAFKSYPYPCLGRWRFLELDLSRHPLYHSYIVPMMSNDEKAADGAAAGGGKDDWIFLDLGCCLGQDIRKLIFDGGDASRIYGADLRPEFIDVGYALFRDEDKFPRAEHFIAPADVFDFSPESELSKKCDGRVGILHSTSVFHLFDWDQQVAMACRCLQLMTTKNGRVLICGCQVGNVTAGEFPRRLGGGSRYRHNEASWKKMWDEVVRQESSKYEIRAVRAGAEMYGRDQDRVREELAAQRLAQGEDQETASEAKEGGSKEELRYIGRFEEGMRWMKYWVWIDFA
;
A
#
# COMPACT_ATOMS: atom_id res chain seq x y z
N MET A 1 10.65 4.95 34.98
CA MET A 1 10.21 3.56 34.88
C MET A 1 8.76 3.61 34.47
N SER A 2 8.46 3.47 33.20
CA SER A 2 7.11 3.47 32.66
C SER A 2 6.68 2.01 32.49
N ASP A 3 5.81 1.55 33.39
CA ASP A 3 5.17 0.24 33.29
C ASP A 3 4.21 0.24 32.11
N ASN A 4 4.66 -0.26 30.96
CA ASN A 4 3.75 -0.71 29.91
C ASN A 4 3.21 -2.08 30.35
N PRO A 5 1.89 -2.27 30.45
CA PRO A 5 1.33 -3.58 30.75
C PRO A 5 1.69 -4.55 29.61
N PRO A 6 1.97 -5.82 29.91
CA PRO A 6 2.25 -6.82 28.89
C PRO A 6 1.08 -6.90 27.93
N ALA A 7 1.37 -6.91 26.64
CA ALA A 7 0.39 -7.14 25.58
C ALA A 7 -0.27 -8.51 25.83
N THR A 8 -1.51 -8.50 26.25
CA THR A 8 -2.31 -9.71 26.33
C THR A 8 -2.60 -10.15 24.89
N ASP A 9 -2.24 -11.37 24.53
CA ASP A 9 -2.46 -12.02 23.21
C ASP A 9 -3.94 -12.23 22.83
N ALA A 10 -4.88 -11.58 23.51
CA ALA A 10 -6.28 -11.58 23.13
C ALA A 10 -6.50 -10.55 22.02
N GLN A 11 -6.47 -11.00 20.77
CA GLN A 11 -6.91 -10.17 19.64
C GLN A 11 -8.33 -9.64 19.93
N PRO A 12 -8.55 -8.32 19.83
CA PRO A 12 -9.89 -7.77 20.03
C PRO A 12 -10.84 -8.38 19.00
N PRO A 13 -12.11 -8.65 19.40
CA PRO A 13 -13.08 -9.20 18.47
C PRO A 13 -13.24 -8.26 17.27
N VAL A 14 -12.92 -8.79 16.08
CA VAL A 14 -13.02 -8.02 14.83
C VAL A 14 -14.50 -7.78 14.54
N PRO A 15 -14.92 -6.54 14.36
CA PRO A 15 -16.29 -6.27 13.93
C PRO A 15 -16.57 -7.02 12.63
N TYR A 16 -17.66 -7.78 12.57
CA TYR A 16 -18.09 -8.56 11.41
C TYR A 16 -18.12 -7.76 10.09
N GLN A 17 -18.18 -6.45 10.21
CA GLN A 17 -18.25 -5.42 9.16
C GLN A 17 -16.98 -5.24 8.30
N VAL A 18 -15.82 -5.74 8.73
CA VAL A 18 -14.55 -5.62 7.97
C VAL A 18 -14.16 -6.91 7.24
N TYR A 19 -15.01 -7.94 7.29
CA TYR A 19 -14.76 -9.22 6.67
C TYR A 19 -15.90 -9.58 5.70
N LYS A 20 -15.59 -9.66 4.39
CA LYS A 20 -16.48 -10.19 3.35
C LYS A 20 -16.16 -11.67 3.17
N PRO A 21 -17.09 -12.60 3.41
CA PRO A 21 -16.81 -14.04 3.34
C PRO A 21 -16.52 -14.50 1.91
N GLU A 22 -17.20 -13.93 0.92
CA GLU A 22 -17.12 -14.36 -0.46
C GLU A 22 -16.32 -13.39 -1.33
N LEU A 23 -15.53 -13.96 -2.24
CA LEU A 23 -14.91 -13.28 -3.36
C LEU A 23 -15.79 -13.54 -4.59
N GLU A 24 -16.49 -12.54 -5.07
CA GLU A 24 -17.41 -12.71 -6.20
C GLU A 24 -16.65 -13.07 -7.49
N GLN A 25 -15.66 -12.25 -7.81
CA GLN A 25 -14.80 -12.41 -9.00
C GLN A 25 -13.34 -12.11 -8.64
N VAL A 26 -12.42 -12.88 -9.20
CA VAL A 26 -10.98 -12.57 -9.13
C VAL A 26 -10.71 -11.43 -10.12
N PRO A 27 -10.16 -10.27 -9.65
CA PRO A 27 -9.80 -9.18 -10.56
C PRO A 27 -8.82 -9.64 -11.64
N SER A 28 -8.99 -9.19 -12.88
CA SER A 28 -8.23 -9.69 -14.04
C SER A 28 -6.71 -9.57 -13.88
N ALA A 29 -6.22 -8.45 -13.34
CA ALA A 29 -4.79 -8.23 -13.18
C ALA A 29 -4.13 -9.24 -12.23
N ILE A 30 -4.75 -9.54 -11.08
CA ILE A 30 -4.24 -10.55 -10.16
C ILE A 30 -4.50 -11.97 -10.70
N ALA A 31 -5.58 -12.21 -11.45
CA ALA A 31 -5.84 -13.50 -12.09
C ALA A 31 -4.72 -13.86 -13.09
N THR A 32 -4.31 -12.91 -13.91
CA THR A 32 -3.16 -13.07 -14.83
C THR A 32 -1.87 -13.34 -14.06
N LEU A 33 -1.59 -12.54 -13.02
CA LEU A 33 -0.39 -12.72 -12.19
C LEU A 33 -0.36 -14.10 -11.53
N LEU A 34 -1.47 -14.58 -11.00
CA LEU A 34 -1.54 -15.92 -10.41
C LEU A 34 -1.39 -17.04 -11.43
N ALA A 35 -1.95 -16.88 -12.62
CA ALA A 35 -1.83 -17.90 -13.67
C ALA A 35 -0.41 -17.97 -14.25
N GLU A 36 0.14 -16.83 -14.66
CA GLU A 36 1.37 -16.78 -15.45
C GLU A 36 2.65 -16.74 -14.58
N TYR A 37 2.59 -16.05 -13.44
CA TYR A 37 3.73 -15.97 -12.52
C TYR A 37 3.75 -17.10 -11.49
N ALA A 38 2.61 -17.37 -10.83
CA ALA A 38 2.51 -18.34 -9.75
C ALA A 38 2.09 -19.75 -10.19
N GLY A 39 1.70 -19.93 -11.44
CA GLY A 39 1.27 -21.23 -12.00
C GLY A 39 -0.04 -21.76 -11.38
N ILE A 40 -0.94 -20.85 -10.94
CA ILE A 40 -2.22 -21.22 -10.34
C ILE A 40 -3.32 -21.10 -11.40
N PRO A 41 -3.89 -22.23 -11.87
CA PRO A 41 -4.85 -22.22 -12.95
C PRO A 41 -6.15 -21.50 -12.55
N PRO A 42 -6.86 -20.85 -13.50
CA PRO A 42 -8.01 -19.99 -13.21
C PRO A 42 -9.08 -20.63 -12.33
N GLU A 43 -9.39 -21.89 -12.52
CA GLU A 43 -10.39 -22.64 -11.75
C GLU A 43 -10.01 -22.84 -10.28
N ALA A 44 -8.71 -22.81 -9.95
CA ALA A 44 -8.21 -22.96 -8.58
C ALA A 44 -8.03 -21.63 -7.85
N GLN A 45 -7.99 -20.50 -8.57
CA GLN A 45 -7.58 -19.20 -8.00
C GLN A 45 -8.50 -18.73 -6.87
N LYS A 46 -9.81 -18.84 -7.05
CA LYS A 46 -10.78 -18.32 -6.08
C LYS A 46 -10.62 -18.99 -4.70
N GLU A 47 -10.55 -20.31 -4.68
CA GLU A 47 -10.39 -21.06 -3.42
C GLU A 47 -8.99 -20.87 -2.82
N HIS A 48 -7.96 -20.80 -3.66
CA HIS A 48 -6.60 -20.52 -3.24
C HIS A 48 -6.49 -19.14 -2.57
N ILE A 49 -7.02 -18.10 -3.20
CA ILE A 49 -7.05 -16.73 -2.66
C ILE A 49 -7.79 -16.70 -1.32
N LYS A 50 -8.96 -17.37 -1.24
CA LYS A 50 -9.77 -17.40 -0.02
C LYS A 50 -9.01 -18.06 1.15
N THR A 51 -8.39 -19.21 0.90
CA THR A 51 -7.58 -19.91 1.90
C THR A 51 -6.43 -19.04 2.43
N VAL A 52 -5.68 -18.43 1.53
CA VAL A 52 -4.54 -17.56 1.85
C VAL A 52 -5.00 -16.30 2.61
N ARG A 53 -6.08 -15.64 2.15
CA ARG A 53 -6.65 -14.49 2.83
C ARG A 53 -7.08 -14.82 4.26
N ASP A 54 -7.74 -15.95 4.47
CA ASP A 54 -8.22 -16.35 5.79
C ASP A 54 -7.05 -16.62 6.75
N GLN A 55 -5.95 -17.16 6.24
CA GLN A 55 -4.71 -17.32 7.00
C GLN A 55 -4.12 -15.96 7.39
N ALA A 56 -3.97 -15.03 6.45
CA ALA A 56 -3.47 -13.69 6.72
C ALA A 56 -4.37 -12.93 7.70
N PHE A 57 -5.69 -13.03 7.53
CA PHE A 57 -6.67 -12.34 8.38
C PHE A 57 -6.67 -12.86 9.83
N LYS A 58 -6.33 -14.13 10.05
CA LYS A 58 -6.13 -14.68 11.40
C LYS A 58 -4.91 -14.12 12.10
N SER A 59 -3.82 -13.87 11.36
CA SER A 59 -2.59 -13.26 11.90
C SER A 59 -2.82 -11.81 12.32
N TYR A 60 -3.48 -11.02 11.46
CA TYR A 60 -3.96 -9.69 11.81
C TYR A 60 -5.13 -9.26 10.90
N PRO A 61 -6.27 -8.83 11.50
CA PRO A 61 -7.50 -8.60 10.76
C PRO A 61 -7.56 -7.22 10.09
N TYR A 62 -6.62 -6.93 9.19
CA TYR A 62 -6.69 -5.70 8.41
C TYR A 62 -7.92 -5.67 7.47
N PRO A 63 -8.61 -4.52 7.37
CA PRO A 63 -9.74 -4.37 6.45
C PRO A 63 -9.38 -4.62 4.99
N CYS A 64 -8.14 -4.34 4.56
CA CYS A 64 -7.70 -4.61 3.19
C CYS A 64 -7.70 -6.11 2.87
N LEU A 65 -7.37 -6.97 3.82
CA LEU A 65 -7.48 -8.43 3.70
C LEU A 65 -8.95 -8.87 3.73
N GLY A 66 -9.68 -8.48 4.78
CA GLY A 66 -11.08 -8.88 4.95
C GLY A 66 -12.01 -8.45 3.81
N ARG A 67 -11.67 -7.39 3.09
CA ARG A 67 -12.46 -6.81 2.00
C ARG A 67 -11.88 -7.07 0.61
N TRP A 68 -10.93 -8.00 0.48
CA TRP A 68 -10.28 -8.39 -0.77
C TRP A 68 -9.46 -7.30 -1.47
N ARG A 69 -9.22 -6.16 -0.79
CA ARG A 69 -8.58 -5.02 -1.42
C ARG A 69 -7.11 -5.27 -1.80
N PHE A 70 -6.41 -6.16 -1.11
CA PHE A 70 -5.05 -6.57 -1.45
C PHE A 70 -4.92 -7.16 -2.87
N LEU A 71 -6.04 -7.56 -3.50
CA LEU A 71 -6.06 -8.08 -4.87
C LEU A 71 -6.02 -6.97 -5.94
N GLU A 72 -6.13 -5.69 -5.55
CA GLU A 72 -6.28 -4.59 -6.50
C GLU A 72 -4.97 -4.13 -7.14
N LEU A 73 -3.80 -4.56 -6.64
CA LEU A 73 -2.49 -4.21 -7.17
C LEU A 73 -2.33 -2.70 -7.33
N ASP A 74 -2.45 -1.96 -6.22
CA ASP A 74 -2.54 -0.50 -6.21
C ASP A 74 -1.33 0.19 -6.85
N LEU A 75 -0.12 -0.39 -6.74
CA LEU A 75 1.07 0.14 -7.40
C LEU A 75 0.91 0.15 -8.92
N SER A 76 0.44 -0.94 -9.52
CA SER A 76 0.28 -1.03 -10.99
C SER A 76 -0.78 -0.08 -11.55
N ARG A 77 -1.67 0.42 -10.69
CA ARG A 77 -2.71 1.41 -11.02
C ARG A 77 -2.27 2.85 -10.74
N HIS A 78 -1.05 3.04 -10.24
CA HIS A 78 -0.50 4.37 -9.98
C HIS A 78 -0.10 5.06 -11.31
N PRO A 79 -0.37 6.37 -11.51
CA PRO A 79 -0.04 7.07 -12.77
C PRO A 79 1.43 6.98 -13.18
N LEU A 80 2.33 6.89 -12.21
CA LEU A 80 3.77 6.79 -12.45
C LEU A 80 4.26 5.36 -12.73
N TYR A 81 3.39 4.35 -12.66
CA TYR A 81 3.84 2.96 -12.76
C TYR A 81 4.48 2.64 -14.11
N HIS A 82 3.73 2.76 -15.20
CA HIS A 82 4.24 2.46 -16.54
C HIS A 82 5.13 3.56 -17.11
N SER A 83 4.93 4.82 -16.68
CA SER A 83 5.67 5.97 -17.21
C SER A 83 7.03 6.18 -16.55
N TYR A 84 7.22 5.67 -15.33
CA TYR A 84 8.46 5.90 -14.59
C TYR A 84 8.96 4.65 -13.84
N ILE A 85 8.11 4.00 -13.01
CA ILE A 85 8.58 2.95 -12.09
C ILE A 85 9.07 1.71 -12.85
N VAL A 86 8.27 1.15 -13.76
CA VAL A 86 8.67 -0.02 -14.55
C VAL A 86 9.93 0.27 -15.39
N PRO A 87 10.02 1.38 -16.17
CA PRO A 87 11.24 1.72 -16.90
C PRO A 87 12.49 1.85 -16.03
N MET A 88 12.36 2.46 -14.84
CA MET A 88 13.48 2.63 -13.90
C MET A 88 13.91 1.32 -13.23
N MET A 89 12.99 0.38 -13.09
CA MET A 89 13.25 -0.93 -12.49
C MET A 89 13.62 -2.00 -13.52
N SER A 90 13.41 -1.77 -14.81
CA SER A 90 13.76 -2.70 -15.89
C SER A 90 15.27 -2.76 -16.13
N ASN A 91 15.76 -3.94 -16.52
CA ASN A 91 17.12 -4.14 -17.01
C ASN A 91 17.33 -3.69 -18.46
N ASP A 92 16.27 -3.31 -19.17
CA ASP A 92 16.37 -2.81 -20.55
C ASP A 92 16.96 -1.40 -20.55
N GLU A 93 18.18 -1.25 -21.09
CA GLU A 93 18.90 0.02 -21.19
C GLU A 93 18.12 1.06 -22.02
N LYS A 94 17.34 0.63 -23.00
CA LYS A 94 16.53 1.51 -23.86
C LYS A 94 15.32 2.10 -23.16
N ALA A 95 14.84 1.45 -22.10
CA ALA A 95 13.69 1.93 -21.32
C ALA A 95 14.05 3.15 -20.46
N ALA A 96 15.32 3.37 -20.17
CA ALA A 96 15.80 4.42 -19.26
C ALA A 96 16.15 5.75 -19.95
N ASP A 97 16.29 5.79 -21.28
CA ASP A 97 16.72 6.99 -22.03
C ASP A 97 15.75 8.18 -21.95
N GLY A 98 14.54 7.98 -21.42
CA GLY A 98 13.56 9.04 -21.19
C GLY A 98 13.44 9.51 -19.72
N ALA A 99 14.02 8.81 -18.78
CA ALA A 99 13.96 9.13 -17.35
C ALA A 99 15.32 9.71 -16.93
N ALA A 100 15.39 11.03 -16.76
CA ALA A 100 16.59 11.74 -16.30
C ALA A 100 16.97 11.30 -14.86
N ALA A 101 17.67 10.16 -14.75
CA ALA A 101 18.27 9.71 -13.52
C ALA A 101 19.80 9.79 -13.65
N GLY A 102 20.38 10.72 -12.95
CA GLY A 102 21.83 11.00 -12.97
C GLY A 102 22.67 10.05 -12.12
N GLY A 103 22.28 8.80 -11.91
CA GLY A 103 23.04 7.79 -11.19
C GLY A 103 23.05 6.46 -11.91
N GLY A 104 24.12 5.68 -11.78
CA GLY A 104 24.18 4.32 -12.32
C GLY A 104 23.01 3.47 -11.78
N LYS A 105 22.42 2.65 -12.63
CA LYS A 105 21.25 1.80 -12.27
C LYS A 105 21.55 0.82 -11.11
N ASP A 106 22.78 0.57 -10.80
CA ASP A 106 23.21 -0.53 -9.92
C ASP A 106 23.26 -0.18 -8.43
N ASP A 107 23.14 1.12 -8.06
CA ASP A 107 23.43 1.58 -6.70
C ASP A 107 22.20 1.76 -5.79
N TRP A 108 20.98 1.66 -6.29
CA TRP A 108 19.77 1.92 -5.51
C TRP A 108 18.68 0.86 -5.71
N ILE A 109 17.78 0.78 -4.77
CA ILE A 109 16.73 -0.24 -4.69
C ILE A 109 15.32 0.38 -4.72
N PHE A 110 14.34 -0.45 -5.14
CA PHE A 110 12.93 -0.24 -4.87
C PHE A 110 12.57 -0.86 -3.52
N LEU A 111 11.83 -0.14 -2.70
CA LEU A 111 11.31 -0.63 -1.43
C LEU A 111 9.79 -0.49 -1.37
N ASP A 112 9.09 -1.59 -1.11
CA ASP A 112 7.66 -1.59 -0.73
C ASP A 112 7.55 -1.64 0.79
N LEU A 113 7.24 -0.50 1.42
CA LEU A 113 7.17 -0.33 2.87
C LEU A 113 5.73 -0.55 3.36
N GLY A 114 5.52 -1.60 4.14
CA GLY A 114 4.20 -2.13 4.50
C GLY A 114 3.64 -3.02 3.39
N CYS A 115 4.48 -3.89 2.84
CA CYS A 115 4.20 -4.66 1.63
C CYS A 115 3.12 -5.74 1.78
N CYS A 116 2.65 -6.02 2.99
CA CYS A 116 1.63 -7.04 3.28
C CYS A 116 2.03 -8.41 2.68
N LEU A 117 1.26 -8.94 1.72
CA LEU A 117 1.57 -10.21 1.06
C LEU A 117 2.60 -10.05 -0.09
N GLY A 118 3.10 -8.84 -0.34
CA GLY A 118 4.05 -8.54 -1.41
C GLY A 118 3.46 -8.69 -2.83
N GLN A 119 2.17 -8.49 -2.98
CA GLN A 119 1.47 -8.62 -4.26
C GLN A 119 1.91 -7.58 -5.29
N ASP A 120 2.14 -6.34 -4.85
CA ASP A 120 2.61 -5.25 -5.72
C ASP A 120 4.06 -5.48 -6.18
N ILE A 121 4.89 -6.06 -5.33
CA ILE A 121 6.27 -6.50 -5.64
C ILE A 121 6.26 -7.53 -6.76
N ARG A 122 5.44 -8.60 -6.63
CA ARG A 122 5.37 -9.65 -7.64
C ARG A 122 4.81 -9.14 -8.95
N LYS A 123 3.88 -8.18 -8.89
CA LYS A 123 3.39 -7.53 -10.11
C LYS A 123 4.49 -6.73 -10.80
N LEU A 124 5.31 -5.99 -10.06
CA LEU A 124 6.43 -5.24 -10.61
C LEU A 124 7.47 -6.17 -11.26
N ILE A 125 7.82 -7.28 -10.61
CA ILE A 125 8.72 -8.31 -11.18
C ILE A 125 8.11 -8.91 -12.46
N PHE A 126 6.83 -9.28 -12.44
CA PHE A 126 6.11 -9.82 -13.59
C PHE A 126 6.10 -8.86 -14.78
N ASP A 127 6.02 -7.56 -14.53
CA ASP A 127 6.04 -6.51 -15.56
C ASP A 127 7.48 -6.13 -16.02
N GLY A 128 8.50 -6.88 -15.61
CA GLY A 128 9.88 -6.74 -16.07
C GLY A 128 10.82 -5.97 -15.13
N GLY A 129 10.38 -5.71 -13.89
CA GLY A 129 11.26 -5.16 -12.86
C GLY A 129 12.37 -6.12 -12.46
N ASP A 130 13.59 -5.62 -12.28
CA ASP A 130 14.75 -6.38 -11.82
C ASP A 130 14.57 -6.82 -10.37
N ALA A 131 14.30 -8.11 -10.19
CA ALA A 131 14.07 -8.71 -8.88
C ALA A 131 15.23 -8.47 -7.90
N SER A 132 16.47 -8.41 -8.37
CA SER A 132 17.66 -8.23 -7.52
C SER A 132 17.68 -6.87 -6.79
N ARG A 133 16.92 -5.89 -7.29
CA ARG A 133 16.83 -4.54 -6.77
C ARG A 133 15.51 -4.25 -6.04
N ILE A 134 14.64 -5.25 -5.86
CA ILE A 134 13.31 -5.08 -5.28
C ILE A 134 13.26 -5.69 -3.89
N TYR A 135 12.81 -4.88 -2.93
CA TYR A 135 12.70 -5.26 -1.52
C TYR A 135 11.30 -4.98 -0.98
N GLY A 136 10.86 -5.81 -0.05
CA GLY A 136 9.64 -5.60 0.74
C GLY A 136 9.95 -5.52 2.22
N ALA A 137 9.26 -4.65 2.94
CA ALA A 137 9.34 -4.56 4.38
C ALA A 137 7.95 -4.55 5.00
N ASP A 138 7.72 -5.35 6.04
CA ASP A 138 6.46 -5.37 6.79
C ASP A 138 6.71 -5.62 8.27
N LEU A 139 5.86 -5.06 9.13
CA LEU A 139 5.92 -5.29 10.57
C LEU A 139 5.58 -6.76 10.93
N ARG A 140 4.84 -7.45 10.07
CA ARG A 140 4.30 -8.78 10.31
C ARG A 140 4.99 -9.85 9.44
N PRO A 141 5.93 -10.64 10.02
CA PRO A 141 6.57 -11.73 9.27
C PRO A 141 5.58 -12.75 8.71
N GLU A 142 4.45 -12.97 9.41
CA GLU A 142 3.41 -13.90 8.99
C GLU A 142 2.78 -13.52 7.64
N PHE A 143 2.74 -12.21 7.30
CA PHE A 143 2.24 -11.78 5.99
C PHE A 143 3.19 -12.19 4.87
N ILE A 144 4.48 -12.16 5.13
CA ILE A 144 5.47 -12.61 4.15
C ILE A 144 5.32 -14.11 3.89
N ASP A 145 5.14 -14.92 4.96
CA ASP A 145 4.89 -16.37 4.82
C ASP A 145 3.63 -16.65 3.99
N VAL A 146 2.56 -15.91 4.27
CA VAL A 146 1.31 -16.02 3.51
C VAL A 146 1.48 -15.53 2.06
N GLY A 147 2.33 -14.53 1.82
CA GLY A 147 2.70 -14.07 0.48
C GLY A 147 3.34 -15.20 -0.34
N TYR A 148 4.26 -15.95 0.24
CA TYR A 148 4.83 -17.13 -0.40
C TYR A 148 3.82 -18.25 -0.63
N ALA A 149 2.89 -18.46 0.29
CA ALA A 149 1.78 -19.38 0.06
C ALA A 149 0.90 -18.93 -1.13
N LEU A 150 0.70 -17.61 -1.31
CA LEU A 150 -0.09 -17.08 -2.41
C LEU A 150 0.61 -17.22 -3.77
N PHE A 151 1.92 -16.92 -3.84
CA PHE A 151 2.65 -16.80 -5.11
C PHE A 151 3.55 -17.99 -5.43
N ARG A 152 3.87 -18.86 -4.48
CA ARG A 152 4.68 -20.09 -4.64
C ARG A 152 6.03 -19.84 -5.30
N ASP A 153 6.72 -18.77 -4.89
CA ASP A 153 7.89 -18.23 -5.61
C ASP A 153 9.18 -18.12 -4.77
N GLU A 154 9.28 -18.85 -3.66
CA GLU A 154 10.44 -18.78 -2.77
C GLU A 154 11.75 -19.23 -3.46
N ASP A 155 11.65 -20.09 -4.45
CA ASP A 155 12.76 -20.54 -5.31
C ASP A 155 13.25 -19.46 -6.29
N LYS A 156 12.37 -18.54 -6.70
CA LYS A 156 12.65 -17.48 -7.68
C LYS A 156 12.94 -16.13 -7.01
N PHE A 157 12.36 -15.91 -5.84
CA PHE A 157 12.44 -14.66 -5.09
C PHE A 157 12.65 -14.95 -3.60
N PRO A 158 13.88 -15.32 -3.16
CA PRO A 158 14.15 -15.82 -1.82
C PRO A 158 13.85 -14.81 -0.72
N ARG A 159 13.14 -15.25 0.32
CA ARG A 159 12.75 -14.41 1.46
C ARG A 159 13.92 -13.68 2.11
N ALA A 160 15.02 -14.39 2.41
CA ALA A 160 16.15 -13.84 3.14
C ALA A 160 16.84 -12.67 2.41
N GLU A 161 16.75 -12.66 1.09
CA GLU A 161 17.37 -11.65 0.25
C GLU A 161 16.49 -10.40 0.10
N HIS A 162 15.18 -10.60 -0.04
CA HIS A 162 14.25 -9.58 -0.55
C HIS A 162 13.27 -9.04 0.49
N PHE A 163 13.04 -9.75 1.60
CA PHE A 163 12.08 -9.28 2.61
C PHE A 163 12.72 -8.97 3.95
N ILE A 164 12.23 -7.91 4.58
CA ILE A 164 12.61 -7.45 5.89
C ILE A 164 11.37 -7.50 6.78
N ALA A 165 11.31 -8.48 7.68
CA ALA A 165 10.20 -8.64 8.60
C ALA A 165 10.66 -9.42 9.86
N PRO A 166 10.42 -8.91 11.08
CA PRO A 166 9.65 -7.69 11.36
C PRO A 166 10.42 -6.41 11.00
N ALA A 167 9.73 -5.42 10.42
CA ALA A 167 10.26 -4.10 10.14
C ALA A 167 9.35 -3.02 10.74
N ASP A 168 9.76 -2.43 11.84
CA ASP A 168 9.07 -1.28 12.43
C ASP A 168 9.56 0.01 11.76
N VAL A 169 8.67 0.75 11.12
CA VAL A 169 8.98 2.03 10.47
C VAL A 169 9.43 3.10 11.48
N PHE A 170 9.08 2.95 12.75
CA PHE A 170 9.49 3.86 13.82
C PHE A 170 10.78 3.43 14.54
N ASP A 171 11.38 2.33 14.15
CA ASP A 171 12.72 1.97 14.60
C ASP A 171 13.79 2.67 13.73
N PHE A 172 14.29 3.79 14.23
CA PHE A 172 15.36 4.59 13.59
C PHE A 172 16.77 4.11 13.93
N SER A 173 16.88 3.02 14.68
CA SER A 173 18.18 2.46 15.07
C SER A 173 18.97 2.02 13.83
N PRO A 174 20.26 2.36 13.72
CA PRO A 174 21.13 1.85 12.68
C PRO A 174 21.32 0.33 12.77
N GLU A 175 20.99 -0.28 13.92
CA GLU A 175 21.06 -1.71 14.14
C GLU A 175 19.82 -2.47 13.66
N SER A 176 18.72 -1.78 13.33
CA SER A 176 17.53 -2.43 12.77
C SER A 176 17.84 -3.05 11.40
N GLU A 177 17.20 -4.17 11.09
CA GLU A 177 17.39 -4.83 9.79
C GLU A 177 16.94 -3.94 8.62
N LEU A 178 15.92 -3.10 8.84
CA LEU A 178 15.48 -2.11 7.86
C LEU A 178 16.58 -1.08 7.58
N SER A 179 17.24 -0.56 8.63
CA SER A 179 18.34 0.38 8.47
C SER A 179 19.54 -0.25 7.77
N LYS A 180 20.00 -1.42 8.24
CA LYS A 180 21.15 -2.12 7.66
C LYS A 180 21.00 -2.41 6.17
N LYS A 181 19.78 -2.76 5.73
CA LYS A 181 19.52 -3.11 4.33
C LYS A 181 19.16 -1.90 3.45
N CYS A 182 18.52 -0.86 3.98
CA CYS A 182 17.85 0.14 3.17
C CYS A 182 18.30 1.59 3.37
N ASP A 183 18.92 1.96 4.52
CA ASP A 183 19.30 3.37 4.77
C ASP A 183 20.22 3.91 3.67
N GLY A 184 19.82 5.03 3.09
CA GLY A 184 20.57 5.71 2.03
C GLY A 184 20.64 4.95 0.69
N ARG A 185 19.77 3.95 0.47
CA ARG A 185 19.81 3.09 -0.72
C ARG A 185 18.55 3.15 -1.59
N VAL A 186 17.44 3.64 -1.07
CA VAL A 186 16.15 3.58 -1.76
C VAL A 186 16.04 4.70 -2.79
N GLY A 187 15.85 4.38 -4.06
CA GLY A 187 15.57 5.34 -5.13
C GLY A 187 14.07 5.54 -5.36
N ILE A 188 13.29 4.45 -5.21
CA ILE A 188 11.84 4.49 -5.29
C ILE A 188 11.27 3.77 -4.05
N LEU A 189 10.47 4.49 -3.26
CA LEU A 189 9.73 3.94 -2.13
C LEU A 189 8.25 3.91 -2.45
N HIS A 190 7.66 2.74 -2.41
CA HIS A 190 6.22 2.53 -2.45
C HIS A 190 5.71 2.29 -1.03
N SER A 191 4.55 2.87 -0.70
CA SER A 191 3.89 2.57 0.58
C SER A 191 2.37 2.75 0.42
N THR A 192 1.64 1.66 0.34
CA THR A 192 0.18 1.70 0.20
C THR A 192 -0.52 1.32 1.49
N SER A 193 -1.46 2.15 1.90
CA SER A 193 -2.33 1.93 3.08
C SER A 193 -1.58 1.84 4.42
N VAL A 194 -0.47 2.55 4.57
CA VAL A 194 0.32 2.59 5.82
C VAL A 194 0.20 3.94 6.53
N PHE A 195 0.53 5.07 5.87
CA PHE A 195 0.47 6.41 6.51
C PHE A 195 -0.86 6.65 7.21
N HIS A 196 -1.97 6.31 6.59
CA HIS A 196 -3.30 6.56 7.13
C HIS A 196 -3.64 5.78 8.42
N LEU A 197 -2.75 4.92 8.89
CA LEU A 197 -2.91 4.21 10.17
C LEU A 197 -2.55 5.10 11.37
N PHE A 198 -1.84 6.20 11.13
CA PHE A 198 -1.18 7.02 12.14
C PHE A 198 -1.81 8.41 12.26
N ASP A 199 -1.62 9.07 13.42
CA ASP A 199 -1.90 10.47 13.63
C ASP A 199 -0.92 11.39 12.88
N TRP A 200 -1.10 12.71 12.94
CA TRP A 200 -0.24 13.66 12.21
C TRP A 200 1.24 13.51 12.57
N ASP A 201 1.56 13.51 13.87
CA ASP A 201 2.95 13.50 14.33
C ASP A 201 3.66 12.19 13.94
N GLN A 202 2.96 11.07 14.04
CA GLN A 202 3.46 9.77 13.61
C GLN A 202 3.64 9.72 12.09
N GLN A 203 2.76 10.35 11.30
CA GLN A 203 2.94 10.41 9.84
C GLN A 203 4.14 11.28 9.45
N VAL A 204 4.37 12.40 10.14
CA VAL A 204 5.60 13.20 9.98
C VAL A 204 6.83 12.37 10.32
N ALA A 205 6.83 11.65 11.45
CA ALA A 205 7.93 10.76 11.83
C ALA A 205 8.19 9.66 10.78
N MET A 206 7.12 9.02 10.27
CA MET A 206 7.24 8.05 9.18
C MET A 206 7.83 8.68 7.91
N ALA A 207 7.43 9.89 7.56
CA ALA A 207 7.96 10.60 6.40
C ALA A 207 9.45 10.96 6.57
N CYS A 208 9.88 11.36 7.79
CA CYS A 208 11.30 11.53 8.12
C CYS A 208 12.06 10.20 7.99
N ARG A 209 11.46 9.09 8.43
CA ARG A 209 12.02 7.76 8.23
C ARG A 209 12.18 7.42 6.74
N CYS A 210 11.18 7.73 5.92
CA CYS A 210 11.29 7.55 4.48
C CYS A 210 12.47 8.34 3.90
N LEU A 211 12.73 9.58 4.34
CA LEU A 211 13.91 10.34 3.91
C LEU A 211 15.23 9.65 4.28
N GLN A 212 15.32 9.07 5.49
CA GLN A 212 16.54 8.34 5.92
C GLN A 212 16.82 7.12 5.03
N LEU A 213 15.79 6.46 4.54
CA LEU A 213 15.93 5.33 3.61
C LEU A 213 16.39 5.77 2.21
N MET A 214 16.08 7.02 1.79
CA MET A 214 16.36 7.49 0.43
C MET A 214 17.84 7.65 0.15
N THR A 215 18.24 7.27 -1.06
CA THR A 215 19.57 7.57 -1.57
C THR A 215 19.68 9.06 -1.96
N THR A 216 20.78 9.69 -1.57
CA THR A 216 21.09 11.06 -1.99
C THR A 216 21.96 11.11 -3.25
N LYS A 217 22.48 9.95 -3.70
CA LYS A 217 23.45 9.85 -4.80
C LYS A 217 22.81 10.04 -6.19
N ASN A 218 21.50 9.81 -6.33
CA ASN A 218 20.81 9.80 -7.63
C ASN A 218 20.25 11.17 -8.04
N GLY A 219 20.46 12.20 -7.24
CA GLY A 219 19.90 13.53 -7.49
C GLY A 219 18.39 13.63 -7.34
N ARG A 220 17.62 12.61 -7.73
CA ARG A 220 16.15 12.57 -7.60
C ARG A 220 15.65 11.21 -7.17
N VAL A 221 14.71 11.21 -6.21
CA VAL A 221 14.04 10.01 -5.70
C VAL A 221 12.53 10.19 -5.69
N LEU A 222 11.81 9.07 -5.61
CA LEU A 222 10.35 9.02 -5.61
C LEU A 222 9.82 8.28 -4.39
N ILE A 223 8.86 8.89 -3.69
CA ILE A 223 7.96 8.21 -2.75
C ILE A 223 6.56 8.21 -3.36
N CYS A 224 5.88 7.07 -3.42
CA CYS A 224 4.54 6.99 -3.99
C CYS A 224 3.68 5.92 -3.30
N GLY A 225 2.39 6.01 -3.50
CA GLY A 225 1.46 5.03 -2.97
C GLY A 225 0.00 5.45 -3.06
N CYS A 226 -0.82 4.71 -2.33
CA CYS A 226 -2.24 4.94 -2.22
C CYS A 226 -2.69 4.78 -0.75
N GLN A 227 -3.62 5.58 -0.30
CA GLN A 227 -4.15 5.50 1.06
C GLN A 227 -5.57 6.05 1.18
N VAL A 228 -6.18 5.81 2.34
CA VAL A 228 -7.45 6.47 2.67
C VAL A 228 -7.18 7.92 3.07
N GLY A 229 -7.80 8.84 2.36
CA GLY A 229 -7.87 10.26 2.67
C GLY A 229 -9.29 10.72 2.99
N ASN A 230 -9.46 12.02 3.17
CA ASN A 230 -10.77 12.65 3.35
C ASN A 230 -10.77 14.03 2.69
N VAL A 231 -11.89 14.42 2.07
CA VAL A 231 -12.03 15.77 1.48
C VAL A 231 -11.81 16.87 2.52
N THR A 232 -12.19 16.61 3.77
CA THR A 232 -11.88 17.45 4.92
C THR A 232 -10.73 16.79 5.69
N ALA A 233 -9.52 17.30 5.51
CA ALA A 233 -8.35 16.77 6.20
C ALA A 233 -8.44 16.99 7.72
N GLY A 234 -7.97 16.03 8.52
CA GLY A 234 -8.00 16.16 9.97
C GLY A 234 -7.81 14.83 10.71
N GLU A 235 -7.89 14.93 12.04
CA GLU A 235 -7.84 13.77 12.92
C GLU A 235 -9.20 13.06 13.00
N PHE A 236 -9.17 11.77 12.85
CA PHE A 236 -10.33 10.89 12.98
C PHE A 236 -10.06 9.81 14.04
N PRO A 237 -11.04 9.45 14.87
CA PRO A 237 -10.83 8.42 15.88
C PRO A 237 -10.49 7.07 15.24
N ARG A 238 -9.59 6.32 15.87
CA ARG A 238 -9.33 4.92 15.45
C ARG A 238 -10.56 4.07 15.71
N ARG A 239 -10.81 3.11 14.82
CA ARG A 239 -11.95 2.18 14.96
C ARG A 239 -11.69 1.11 16.02
N LEU A 240 -10.44 0.74 16.20
CA LEU A 240 -9.97 -0.24 17.17
C LEU A 240 -8.80 0.40 17.93
N GLY A 241 -8.75 0.20 19.25
CA GLY A 241 -7.78 0.86 20.10
C GLY A 241 -8.11 2.34 20.35
N GLY A 242 -7.41 2.98 21.24
CA GLY A 242 -7.53 4.41 21.52
C GLY A 242 -6.74 5.27 20.53
N GLY A 243 -6.92 6.60 20.58
CA GLY A 243 -6.18 7.56 19.79
C GLY A 243 -6.84 7.91 18.46
N SER A 244 -6.11 8.62 17.62
CA SER A 244 -6.56 9.14 16.35
C SER A 244 -5.69 8.62 15.19
N ARG A 245 -6.14 8.94 13.99
CA ARG A 245 -5.42 8.78 12.74
C ARG A 245 -5.72 9.97 11.85
N TYR A 246 -4.73 10.51 11.19
CA TYR A 246 -4.92 11.65 10.32
C TYR A 246 -5.35 11.21 8.92
N ARG A 247 -6.36 11.90 8.36
CA ARG A 247 -6.80 11.75 6.97
C ARG A 247 -6.34 12.94 6.17
N HIS A 248 -5.51 12.70 5.18
CA HIS A 248 -5.06 13.74 4.27
C HIS A 248 -6.07 14.02 3.15
N ASN A 249 -6.03 15.25 2.66
CA ASN A 249 -6.35 15.66 1.31
C ASN A 249 -5.07 16.16 0.63
N GLU A 250 -5.18 16.61 -0.62
CA GLU A 250 -4.03 17.10 -1.39
C GLU A 250 -3.26 18.23 -0.70
N ALA A 251 -3.97 19.21 -0.13
CA ALA A 251 -3.37 20.36 0.54
C ALA A 251 -2.62 19.96 1.82
N SER A 252 -3.23 19.13 2.66
CA SER A 252 -2.61 18.69 3.90
C SER A 252 -1.45 17.71 3.67
N TRP A 253 -1.47 16.90 2.59
CA TRP A 253 -0.35 16.06 2.19
C TRP A 253 0.88 16.91 1.86
N LYS A 254 0.68 17.96 1.06
CA LYS A 254 1.76 18.92 0.76
C LYS A 254 2.28 19.62 2.02
N LYS A 255 1.36 20.09 2.90
CA LYS A 255 1.74 20.72 4.17
C LYS A 255 2.60 19.82 5.06
N MET A 256 2.28 18.54 5.14
CA MET A 256 3.08 17.57 5.89
C MET A 256 4.51 17.48 5.33
N TRP A 257 4.67 17.41 4.01
CA TRP A 257 5.99 17.34 3.41
C TRP A 257 6.78 18.66 3.54
N ASP A 258 6.12 19.83 3.53
CA ASP A 258 6.76 21.11 3.86
C ASP A 258 7.30 21.12 5.30
N GLU A 259 6.59 20.48 6.23
CA GLU A 259 7.04 20.30 7.62
C GLU A 259 8.24 19.35 7.72
N VAL A 260 8.18 18.20 7.07
CA VAL A 260 9.28 17.21 7.01
C VAL A 260 10.56 17.84 6.47
N VAL A 261 10.48 18.57 5.36
CA VAL A 261 11.64 19.29 4.79
C VAL A 261 12.25 20.26 5.80
N ARG A 262 11.41 21.03 6.49
CA ARG A 262 11.88 21.99 7.51
C ARG A 262 12.59 21.30 8.69
N GLN A 263 12.09 20.14 9.13
CA GLN A 263 12.70 19.37 10.20
C GLN A 263 14.04 18.72 9.78
N GLU A 264 14.13 18.25 8.54
CA GLU A 264 15.25 17.47 8.05
C GLU A 264 16.29 18.27 7.24
N SER A 265 16.06 19.58 6.98
CA SER A 265 16.94 20.46 6.19
C SER A 265 18.37 20.60 6.71
N SER A 266 18.59 20.31 7.99
CA SER A 266 19.95 20.31 8.57
C SER A 266 20.73 19.01 8.30
N LYS A 267 20.02 17.93 7.96
CA LYS A 267 20.62 16.59 7.72
C LYS A 267 20.82 16.31 6.24
N TYR A 268 19.94 16.83 5.40
CA TYR A 268 19.92 16.55 3.96
C TYR A 268 19.97 17.85 3.15
N GLU A 269 20.84 17.89 2.15
CA GLU A 269 20.87 18.97 1.18
C GLU A 269 19.73 18.82 0.14
N ILE A 270 18.51 19.17 0.55
CA ILE A 270 17.32 19.07 -0.28
C ILE A 270 17.19 20.33 -1.14
N ARG A 271 17.27 20.19 -2.47
CA ARG A 271 17.06 21.28 -3.43
C ARG A 271 15.60 21.58 -3.66
N ALA A 272 14.78 20.54 -3.79
CA ALA A 272 13.34 20.70 -4.04
C ALA A 272 12.56 19.47 -3.55
N VAL A 273 11.33 19.73 -3.08
CA VAL A 273 10.32 18.68 -2.83
C VAL A 273 9.05 19.06 -3.59
N ARG A 274 8.53 18.13 -4.35
CA ARG A 274 7.27 18.26 -5.08
C ARG A 274 6.32 17.16 -4.64
N ALA A 275 5.55 17.44 -3.60
CA ALA A 275 4.49 16.57 -3.12
C ALA A 275 3.20 16.84 -3.89
N GLY A 276 2.55 15.77 -4.34
CA GLY A 276 1.24 15.82 -4.98
C GLY A 276 0.38 14.66 -4.53
N ALA A 277 -0.93 14.83 -4.66
CA ALA A 277 -1.90 13.79 -4.41
C ALA A 277 -3.13 14.00 -5.30
N GLU A 278 -3.87 12.92 -5.53
CA GLU A 278 -5.11 12.90 -6.29
C GLU A 278 -6.15 12.09 -5.53
N MET A 279 -7.28 12.72 -5.23
CA MET A 279 -8.41 12.07 -4.57
C MET A 279 -9.30 11.40 -5.62
N TYR A 280 -9.68 10.13 -5.37
CA TYR A 280 -10.55 9.40 -6.28
C TYR A 280 -11.49 8.47 -5.52
N GLY A 281 -12.62 8.12 -6.13
CA GLY A 281 -13.60 7.14 -5.69
C GLY A 281 -13.89 7.13 -4.18
N ARG A 282 -14.98 6.53 -3.82
CA ARG A 282 -15.32 6.19 -2.43
C ARG A 282 -15.56 4.69 -2.37
N ASP A 283 -15.22 4.06 -1.27
CA ASP A 283 -15.65 2.69 -1.04
C ASP A 283 -17.18 2.53 -1.15
N GLN A 284 -17.92 3.54 -0.70
CA GLN A 284 -19.38 3.57 -0.84
C GLN A 284 -19.87 3.56 -2.29
N ASP A 285 -19.21 4.29 -3.19
CA ASP A 285 -19.60 4.34 -4.60
C ASP A 285 -19.36 2.99 -5.26
N ARG A 286 -18.22 2.36 -4.96
CA ARG A 286 -17.93 1.00 -5.41
C ARG A 286 -18.97 -0.01 -4.94
N VAL A 287 -19.36 0.06 -3.66
CA VAL A 287 -20.40 -0.83 -3.13
C VAL A 287 -21.74 -0.60 -3.79
N ARG A 288 -22.11 0.67 -4.05
CA ARG A 288 -23.32 0.98 -4.79
C ARG A 288 -23.29 0.45 -6.23
N GLU A 289 -22.12 0.51 -6.88
CA GLU A 289 -21.94 -0.06 -8.21
C GLU A 289 -22.02 -1.59 -8.18
N GLU A 290 -21.41 -2.25 -7.19
CA GLU A 290 -21.49 -3.70 -6.99
C GLU A 290 -22.96 -4.13 -6.74
N LEU A 291 -23.69 -3.43 -5.85
CA LEU A 291 -25.10 -3.69 -5.56
C LEU A 291 -26.00 -3.46 -6.80
N ALA A 292 -25.76 -2.38 -7.54
CA ALA A 292 -26.50 -2.11 -8.77
C ALA A 292 -26.26 -3.21 -9.83
N ALA A 293 -25.02 -3.68 -9.97
CA ALA A 293 -24.69 -4.77 -10.88
C ALA A 293 -25.35 -6.09 -10.47
N GLN A 294 -25.42 -6.39 -9.17
CA GLN A 294 -26.11 -7.59 -8.65
C GLN A 294 -27.62 -7.57 -8.94
N ARG A 295 -28.27 -6.41 -8.75
CA ARG A 295 -29.71 -6.26 -9.04
C ARG A 295 -30.00 -6.43 -10.52
N LEU A 296 -29.17 -5.86 -11.40
CA LEU A 296 -29.27 -6.08 -12.85
C LEU A 296 -29.11 -7.57 -13.21
N ALA A 297 -28.17 -8.26 -12.58
CA ALA A 297 -27.96 -9.69 -12.80
C ALA A 297 -29.14 -10.54 -12.32
N GLN A 298 -29.94 -10.04 -11.36
CA GLN A 298 -31.15 -10.67 -10.85
C GLN A 298 -32.42 -10.33 -11.68
N GLY A 299 -32.27 -9.53 -12.76
CA GLY A 299 -33.34 -9.19 -13.69
C GLY A 299 -34.14 -7.95 -13.31
N GLU A 300 -33.65 -7.12 -12.41
CA GLU A 300 -34.20 -5.79 -12.16
C GLU A 300 -33.89 -4.85 -13.34
N ASP A 301 -34.79 -3.91 -13.63
CA ASP A 301 -34.57 -2.95 -14.71
C ASP A 301 -33.48 -1.92 -14.39
N GLN A 302 -32.99 -1.23 -15.44
CA GLN A 302 -31.93 -0.25 -15.30
C GLN A 302 -32.30 0.97 -14.44
N GLU A 303 -33.56 1.33 -14.38
CA GLU A 303 -34.05 2.47 -13.63
C GLU A 303 -34.01 2.19 -12.13
N THR A 304 -34.52 1.03 -11.71
CA THR A 304 -34.44 0.55 -10.32
C THR A 304 -33.01 0.31 -9.84
N ALA A 305 -32.14 -0.22 -10.71
CA ALA A 305 -30.72 -0.41 -10.40
C ALA A 305 -29.94 0.92 -10.32
N SER A 306 -30.37 1.96 -11.06
CA SER A 306 -29.77 3.30 -11.02
C SER A 306 -30.15 4.07 -9.75
N GLU A 307 -31.36 3.92 -9.25
CA GLU A 307 -31.80 4.50 -7.96
C GLU A 307 -30.98 3.95 -6.80
N ALA A 308 -30.46 2.71 -6.88
CA ALA A 308 -29.54 2.14 -5.92
C ALA A 308 -28.18 2.87 -5.88
N LYS A 309 -27.77 3.55 -6.96
CA LYS A 309 -26.57 4.43 -6.95
C LYS A 309 -26.74 5.63 -6.04
N GLU A 310 -27.95 6.14 -5.88
CA GLU A 310 -28.22 7.34 -5.07
C GLU A 310 -28.72 7.01 -3.66
N GLY A 311 -29.36 5.86 -3.45
CA GLY A 311 -30.18 5.55 -2.29
C GLY A 311 -29.91 4.23 -1.56
N GLY A 312 -28.74 3.61 -1.70
CA GLY A 312 -28.41 2.40 -0.92
C GLY A 312 -28.76 2.61 0.55
N SER A 313 -29.62 1.75 1.13
CA SER A 313 -30.16 1.96 2.46
C SER A 313 -29.01 2.12 3.47
N LYS A 314 -29.18 2.97 4.49
CA LYS A 314 -28.19 3.12 5.59
C LYS A 314 -27.81 1.77 6.22
N GLU A 315 -28.63 0.77 6.06
CA GLU A 315 -28.46 -0.58 6.59
C GLU A 315 -27.53 -1.44 5.74
N GLU A 316 -27.61 -1.36 4.41
CA GLU A 316 -26.68 -2.04 3.47
C GLU A 316 -25.29 -1.45 3.55
N LEU A 317 -25.18 -0.13 3.77
CA LEU A 317 -23.90 0.54 4.02
C LEU A 317 -23.30 0.20 5.40
N ARG A 318 -24.09 -0.25 6.40
CA ARG A 318 -23.60 -0.76 7.68
C ARG A 318 -22.80 -2.04 7.54
N TYR A 319 -23.09 -2.85 6.54
CA TYR A 319 -22.36 -4.10 6.28
C TYR A 319 -20.89 -3.86 5.88
N ILE A 320 -20.55 -2.67 5.38
CA ILE A 320 -19.22 -2.29 4.91
C ILE A 320 -18.46 -1.43 5.93
N GLY A 321 -19.03 -1.26 7.11
CA GLY A 321 -18.52 -0.45 8.20
C GLY A 321 -18.98 1.01 8.13
N ARG A 322 -18.75 1.76 9.23
CA ARG A 322 -19.03 3.20 9.24
C ARG A 322 -17.99 3.89 8.37
N PHE A 323 -18.42 4.37 7.22
CA PHE A 323 -17.59 5.27 6.41
C PHE A 323 -17.48 6.62 7.09
N GLU A 324 -16.29 7.16 7.12
CA GLU A 324 -16.07 8.55 7.49
C GLU A 324 -16.69 9.44 6.41
N GLU A 325 -17.51 10.40 6.79
CA GLU A 325 -18.08 11.35 5.82
C GLU A 325 -16.94 12.04 5.06
N GLY A 326 -17.06 12.16 3.74
CA GLY A 326 -16.01 12.73 2.90
C GLY A 326 -14.81 11.82 2.63
N MET A 327 -14.82 10.56 3.09
CA MET A 327 -13.74 9.61 2.83
C MET A 327 -13.55 9.41 1.32
N ARG A 328 -12.30 9.37 0.89
CA ARG A 328 -11.85 9.06 -0.47
C ARG A 328 -10.62 8.18 -0.43
N TRP A 329 -10.33 7.50 -1.51
CA TRP A 329 -8.99 7.02 -1.79
C TRP A 329 -8.14 8.17 -2.30
N MET A 330 -6.84 8.16 -1.98
CA MET A 330 -5.89 9.18 -2.37
C MET A 330 -4.63 8.50 -2.89
N LYS A 331 -4.34 8.65 -4.18
CA LYS A 331 -3.01 8.37 -4.74
C LYS A 331 -2.11 9.53 -4.39
N TYR A 332 -0.85 9.26 -4.05
CA TYR A 332 0.09 10.30 -3.71
C TYR A 332 1.47 10.02 -4.29
N TRP A 333 2.24 11.07 -4.50
CA TRP A 333 3.64 11.01 -4.91
C TRP A 333 4.42 12.17 -4.28
N VAL A 334 5.71 11.95 -4.09
CA VAL A 334 6.65 12.96 -3.61
C VAL A 334 7.96 12.78 -4.36
N TRP A 335 8.32 13.76 -5.15
CA TRP A 335 9.61 13.87 -5.77
C TRP A 335 10.53 14.68 -4.88
N ILE A 336 11.72 14.18 -4.62
CA ILE A 336 12.73 14.84 -3.81
C ILE A 336 13.99 14.95 -4.64
N ASP A 337 14.47 16.16 -4.85
CA ASP A 337 15.73 16.46 -5.52
C ASP A 337 16.77 16.80 -4.44
N PHE A 338 17.85 16.04 -4.36
CA PHE A 338 19.00 16.33 -3.51
C PHE A 338 20.06 17.14 -4.25
N ALA A 339 20.98 17.79 -3.48
CA ALA A 339 22.05 18.60 -4.03
C ALA A 339 23.15 17.75 -4.70
#